data_c1cd36d75d37f5a2014b376eae46b26b
#
_entry.id   c1cd36d75d37f5a2014b376eae46b26b
#
_cell.length_a   1.000
_cell.length_b   1.000
_cell.length_c   1.000
_cell.angle_alpha   90.00
_cell.angle_beta   90.00
_cell.angle_gamma   90.00
#
_symmetry.space_group_name_H-M   'P 1'
#
loop_
_entity.id
_entity.type
_entity.pdbx_description
1 polymer ?
#
loop_
_entity_poly.entity_id
_entity_poly.type
_entity_poly.pdbx_seq_one_letter_code
_entity_poly.pdbx_strand_id
1 'polypeptide(L)'
;MYIHAGPEIGGAATKAFTSQVAALALLTLYLGRLGELSPELGAELTRELASIPDKIEKILAGAETVRTIARAYAHHNNFLYLGRGYNFPVALEGALKLKEISYIH
;
A
#
# COMPACT_ATOMS: atom_id res chain seq x y z
N MET A 1 4.77 18.73 -0.56
CA MET A 1 5.68 17.59 -0.84
C MET A 1 5.19 16.86 -2.10
N TYR A 2 6.07 16.59 -3.04
CA TYR A 2 5.73 15.84 -4.26
C TYR A 2 5.95 14.35 -4.02
N ILE A 3 5.01 13.51 -4.46
CA ILE A 3 5.07 12.05 -4.25
C ILE A 3 5.72 11.29 -5.42
N HIS A 4 6.01 11.97 -6.53
CA HIS A 4 6.68 11.43 -7.72
C HIS A 4 6.09 10.10 -8.27
N ALA A 5 4.79 9.86 -8.05
CA ALA A 5 4.13 8.62 -8.49
C ALA A 5 3.99 8.49 -10.01
N GLY A 6 4.20 9.59 -10.75
CA GLY A 6 3.93 9.66 -12.18
C GLY A 6 2.43 9.65 -12.51
N PRO A 7 2.05 9.69 -13.80
CA PRO A 7 0.66 9.69 -14.22
C PRO A 7 0.00 8.32 -13.93
N GLU A 8 -1.24 8.35 -13.43
CA GLU A 8 -2.11 7.17 -13.38
C GLU A 8 -2.81 7.01 -14.73
N ILE A 9 -2.76 5.80 -15.30
CA ILE A 9 -3.37 5.50 -16.60
C ILE A 9 -4.75 4.86 -16.40
N GLY A 10 -4.94 4.13 -15.30
CA GLY A 10 -6.21 3.49 -14.91
C GLY A 10 -7.03 4.35 -13.95
N GLY A 11 -8.32 4.01 -13.78
CA GLY A 11 -9.21 4.68 -12.82
C GLY A 11 -8.87 4.40 -11.35
N ALA A 12 -8.24 3.26 -11.05
CA ALA A 12 -7.87 2.88 -9.69
C ALA A 12 -6.42 3.32 -9.41
N ALA A 13 -6.25 4.27 -8.48
CA ALA A 13 -4.94 4.75 -8.05
C ALA A 13 -4.26 3.72 -7.14
N THR A 14 -3.19 3.07 -7.60
CA THR A 14 -2.41 2.08 -6.84
C THR A 14 -1.07 2.64 -6.39
N LYS A 15 -0.21 3.04 -7.34
CA LYS A 15 1.10 3.60 -7.04
C LYS A 15 1.02 4.97 -6.33
N ALA A 16 0.02 5.79 -6.65
CA ALA A 16 -0.21 7.06 -5.97
C ALA A 16 -0.55 6.84 -4.50
N PHE A 17 -1.42 5.87 -4.17
CA PHE A 17 -1.73 5.49 -2.79
C PHE A 17 -0.47 5.09 -2.02
N THR A 18 0.32 4.16 -2.56
CA THR A 18 1.55 3.70 -1.91
C THR A 18 2.55 4.85 -1.68
N SER A 19 2.71 5.72 -2.68
CA SER A 19 3.58 6.90 -2.59
C SER A 19 3.08 7.92 -1.57
N GLN A 20 1.77 8.10 -1.43
CA GLN A 20 1.18 8.96 -0.40
C GLN A 20 1.45 8.42 1.01
N VAL A 21 1.26 7.11 1.21
CA VAL A 21 1.56 6.45 2.50
C VAL A 21 3.04 6.61 2.85
N ALA A 22 3.94 6.38 1.88
CA ALA A 22 5.38 6.58 2.09
C ALA A 22 5.72 8.03 2.45
N ALA A 23 5.09 8.99 1.76
CA ALA A 23 5.28 10.41 2.04
C ALA A 23 4.80 10.81 3.45
N LEU A 24 3.66 10.28 3.90
CA LEU A 24 3.14 10.49 5.24
C LEU A 24 4.03 9.83 6.30
N ALA A 25 4.56 8.64 6.04
CA ALA A 25 5.52 7.97 6.92
C ALA A 25 6.80 8.80 7.08
N LEU A 26 7.35 9.35 5.99
CA LEU A 26 8.50 10.26 6.05
C LEU A 26 8.21 11.53 6.82
N LEU A 27 7.03 12.13 6.64
CA LEU A 27 6.61 13.30 7.39
C LEU A 27 6.48 12.98 8.88
N THR A 28 5.87 11.85 9.23
CA THR A 28 5.74 11.38 10.61
C THR A 28 7.12 11.18 11.25
N LEU A 29 8.04 10.56 10.52
CA LEU A 29 9.41 10.36 10.98
C LEU A 29 10.13 11.69 11.20
N TYR A 30 9.98 12.64 10.28
CA TYR A 30 10.57 13.97 10.39
C TYR A 30 10.04 14.72 11.62
N LEU A 31 8.72 14.77 11.80
CA LEU A 31 8.10 15.41 12.96
C LEU A 31 8.46 14.71 14.27
N GLY A 32 8.50 13.39 14.28
CA GLY A 32 8.94 12.61 15.43
C GLY A 32 10.38 12.93 15.83
N ARG A 33 11.28 13.16 14.86
CA ARG A 33 12.66 13.57 15.10
C ARG A 33 12.81 15.01 15.61
N LEU A 34 11.84 15.85 15.35
CA LEU A 34 11.77 17.18 15.98
C LEU A 34 11.21 17.13 17.42
N GLY A 35 10.54 16.04 17.77
CA GLY A 35 9.99 15.76 19.09
C GLY A 35 10.82 14.72 19.86
N GLU A 36 10.15 13.69 20.33
CA GLU A 36 10.72 12.70 21.28
C GLU A 36 11.33 11.43 20.63
N LEU A 37 11.24 11.27 19.33
CA LEU A 37 11.77 10.09 18.65
C LEU A 37 13.30 10.06 18.75
N SER A 38 13.86 9.00 19.35
CA SER A 38 15.31 8.89 19.51
C SER A 38 16.04 8.79 18.14
N PRO A 39 17.33 9.22 18.07
CA PRO A 39 18.15 9.09 16.87
C PRO A 39 18.23 7.63 16.37
N GLU A 40 18.38 6.68 17.28
CA GLU A 40 18.54 5.26 17.01
C GLU A 40 17.29 4.69 16.36
N LEU A 41 16.11 4.94 16.96
CA LEU A 41 14.83 4.50 16.42
C LEU A 41 14.51 5.21 15.09
N GLY A 42 14.85 6.50 14.99
CA GLY A 42 14.72 7.22 13.72
C GLY A 42 15.55 6.63 12.60
N ALA A 43 16.80 6.24 12.89
CA ALA A 43 17.67 5.58 11.92
C ALA A 43 17.16 4.17 11.53
N GLU A 44 16.63 3.41 12.49
CA GLU A 44 16.02 2.11 12.23
C GLU A 44 14.82 2.23 11.29
N LEU A 45 13.87 3.10 11.61
CA LEU A 45 12.68 3.34 10.78
C LEU A 45 13.04 3.84 9.38
N THR A 46 14.09 4.66 9.25
CA THR A 46 14.58 5.12 7.95
C THR A 46 15.11 3.97 7.11
N ARG A 47 15.87 3.04 7.70
CA ARG A 47 16.37 1.85 7.00
C ARG A 47 15.22 0.94 6.59
N GLU A 48 14.22 0.75 7.43
CA GLU A 48 13.04 -0.06 7.11
C GLU A 48 12.25 0.57 5.95
N LEU A 49 12.02 1.88 5.96
CA LEU A 49 11.40 2.58 4.83
C LEU A 49 12.20 2.44 3.53
N ALA A 50 13.51 2.55 3.60
CA ALA A 50 14.39 2.37 2.43
C ALA A 50 14.35 0.94 1.86
N SER A 51 13.98 -0.06 2.66
CA SER A 51 13.86 -1.46 2.24
C SER A 51 12.50 -1.79 1.57
N ILE A 52 11.54 -0.89 1.61
CA ILE A 52 10.18 -1.12 1.06
C ILE A 52 10.19 -1.44 -0.45
N PRO A 53 10.95 -0.75 -1.31
CA PRO A 53 10.99 -1.07 -2.73
C PRO A 53 11.36 -2.53 -3.00
N ASP A 54 12.40 -3.06 -2.35
CA ASP A 54 12.84 -4.45 -2.51
C ASP A 54 11.76 -5.44 -2.04
N LYS A 55 11.04 -5.09 -0.97
CA LYS A 55 9.92 -5.90 -0.47
C LYS A 55 8.75 -5.93 -1.47
N ILE A 56 8.45 -4.79 -2.09
CA ILE A 56 7.43 -4.67 -3.13
C ILE A 56 7.82 -5.48 -4.37
N GLU A 57 9.07 -5.38 -4.83
CA GLU A 57 9.56 -6.18 -5.96
C GLU A 57 9.39 -7.68 -5.74
N LYS A 58 9.69 -8.17 -4.54
CA LYS A 58 9.47 -9.58 -4.17
C LYS A 58 7.99 -9.98 -4.23
N ILE A 59 7.09 -9.11 -3.78
CA ILE A 59 5.65 -9.34 -3.86
C ILE A 59 5.20 -9.40 -5.33
N LEU A 60 5.66 -8.45 -6.15
CA LEU A 60 5.31 -8.38 -7.56
C LEU A 60 5.84 -9.58 -8.35
N ALA A 61 7.00 -10.12 -7.99
CA ALA A 61 7.53 -11.36 -8.58
C ALA A 61 6.59 -12.56 -8.36
N GLY A 62 5.78 -12.55 -7.31
CA GLY A 62 4.74 -13.55 -7.01
C GLY A 62 3.36 -13.29 -7.66
N ALA A 63 3.22 -12.28 -8.51
CA ALA A 63 1.94 -11.84 -9.05
C ALA A 63 1.16 -12.91 -9.82
N GLU A 64 1.84 -13.90 -10.43
CA GLU A 64 1.16 -14.98 -11.16
C GLU A 64 0.33 -15.88 -10.25
N THR A 65 0.77 -16.12 -9.02
CA THR A 65 -0.03 -16.85 -8.02
C THR A 65 -1.32 -16.09 -7.71
N VAL A 66 -1.22 -14.78 -7.49
CA VAL A 66 -2.39 -13.92 -7.25
C VAL A 66 -3.33 -13.92 -8.45
N ARG A 67 -2.79 -13.86 -9.67
CA ARG A 67 -3.56 -13.90 -10.91
C ARG A 67 -4.33 -15.23 -11.06
N THR A 68 -3.69 -16.34 -10.72
CA THR A 68 -4.33 -17.66 -10.75
C THR A 68 -5.51 -17.73 -9.78
N ILE A 69 -5.34 -17.24 -8.57
CA ILE A 69 -6.43 -17.14 -7.57
C ILE A 69 -7.54 -16.22 -8.09
N ALA A 70 -7.19 -15.04 -8.59
CA ALA A 70 -8.17 -14.08 -9.12
C ALA A 70 -9.01 -14.69 -10.26
N ARG A 71 -8.39 -15.44 -11.17
CA ARG A 71 -9.11 -16.15 -12.25
C ARG A 71 -10.06 -17.21 -11.72
N ALA A 72 -9.67 -17.94 -10.68
CA ALA A 72 -10.53 -18.99 -10.09
C ALA A 72 -11.79 -18.39 -9.44
N TYR A 73 -11.71 -17.16 -8.94
CA TYR A 73 -12.81 -16.47 -8.25
C TYR A 73 -13.48 -15.37 -9.08
N ALA A 74 -13.08 -15.16 -10.33
CA ALA A 74 -13.54 -14.05 -11.17
C ALA A 74 -15.06 -14.05 -11.46
N HIS A 75 -15.74 -15.19 -11.26
CA HIS A 75 -17.18 -15.33 -11.46
C HIS A 75 -18.02 -14.95 -10.21
N HIS A 76 -17.39 -14.66 -9.07
CA HIS A 76 -18.09 -14.24 -7.87
C HIS A 76 -18.38 -12.73 -7.89
N ASN A 77 -19.55 -12.35 -7.41
CA ASN A 77 -20.02 -10.97 -7.42
C ASN A 77 -19.84 -10.23 -6.09
N ASN A 78 -19.31 -10.92 -5.07
CA ASN A 78 -19.09 -10.36 -3.74
C ASN A 78 -17.76 -10.87 -3.18
N PHE A 79 -17.02 -9.98 -2.53
CA PHE A 79 -15.76 -10.29 -1.85
C PHE A 79 -15.74 -9.66 -0.48
N LEU A 80 -15.31 -10.41 0.51
CA LEU A 80 -15.16 -9.92 1.87
C LEU A 80 -13.70 -9.58 2.15
N TYR A 81 -13.44 -8.32 2.51
CA TYR A 81 -12.13 -7.83 2.90
C TYR A 81 -12.05 -7.73 4.41
N LEU A 82 -11.06 -8.39 5.00
CA LEU A 82 -10.89 -8.44 6.45
C LEU A 82 -9.55 -7.82 6.83
N GLY A 83 -9.57 -6.98 7.86
CA GLY A 83 -8.39 -6.37 8.43
C GLY A 83 -8.61 -5.99 9.88
N ARG A 84 -7.56 -6.07 10.70
CA ARG A 84 -7.58 -5.66 12.10
C ARG A 84 -6.43 -4.70 12.39
N GLY A 85 -6.64 -3.71 13.29
CA GLY A 85 -5.63 -2.71 13.62
C GLY A 85 -5.20 -1.94 12.37
N TYR A 86 -3.91 -1.85 12.13
CA TYR A 86 -3.33 -1.15 10.97
C TYR A 86 -3.71 -1.77 9.62
N ASN A 87 -4.14 -3.03 9.59
CA ASN A 87 -4.58 -3.68 8.36
C ASN A 87 -6.04 -3.36 8.01
N PHE A 88 -6.82 -2.77 8.90
CA PHE A 88 -8.21 -2.40 8.61
C PHE A 88 -8.32 -1.37 7.48
N PRO A 89 -7.64 -0.20 7.53
CA PRO A 89 -7.66 0.74 6.41
C PRO A 89 -7.08 0.15 5.12
N VAL A 90 -6.12 -0.77 5.19
CA VAL A 90 -5.59 -1.48 4.01
C VAL A 90 -6.66 -2.38 3.38
N ALA A 91 -7.46 -3.08 4.19
CA ALA A 91 -8.58 -3.89 3.71
C ALA A 91 -9.66 -3.02 3.05
N LEU A 92 -9.96 -1.85 3.61
CA LEU A 92 -10.89 -0.88 3.00
C LEU A 92 -10.38 -0.36 1.65
N GLU A 93 -9.08 -0.05 1.55
CA GLU A 93 -8.47 0.39 0.29
C GLU A 93 -8.50 -0.71 -0.77
N GLY A 94 -8.24 -1.97 -0.39
CA GLY A 94 -8.37 -3.12 -1.28
C GLY A 94 -9.80 -3.30 -1.82
N ALA A 95 -10.79 -3.18 -0.95
CA ALA A 95 -12.20 -3.24 -1.33
C ALA A 95 -12.57 -2.10 -2.28
N LEU A 96 -12.08 -0.88 -2.00
CA LEU A 96 -12.29 0.29 -2.86
C LEU A 96 -11.69 0.05 -4.26
N LYS A 97 -10.47 -0.47 -4.35
CA LYS A 97 -9.82 -0.75 -5.65
C LYS A 97 -10.60 -1.76 -6.48
N LEU A 98 -11.11 -2.82 -5.88
CA LEU A 98 -11.94 -3.79 -6.59
C LEU A 98 -13.25 -3.15 -7.06
N LYS A 99 -13.91 -2.37 -6.22
CA LYS A 99 -15.16 -1.66 -6.55
C LYS A 99 -14.99 -0.64 -7.68
N GLU A 100 -13.91 0.14 -7.66
CA GLU A 100 -13.62 1.15 -8.69
C GLU A 100 -13.47 0.54 -10.10
N ILE A 101 -12.96 -0.68 -10.18
CA ILE A 101 -12.67 -1.35 -11.47
C ILE A 101 -13.86 -2.20 -11.94
N SER A 102 -14.56 -2.87 -11.03
CA SER A 102 -15.50 -3.95 -11.37
C SER A 102 -16.92 -3.74 -10.85
N TYR A 103 -17.16 -2.76 -10.01
CA TYR A 103 -18.43 -2.58 -9.24
C TYR A 103 -18.79 -3.77 -8.34
N ILE A 104 -17.86 -4.69 -8.09
CA ILE A 104 -18.02 -5.77 -7.11
C ILE A 104 -17.96 -5.21 -5.70
N HIS A 105 -18.89 -5.65 -4.84
CA HIS A 105 -19.02 -5.16 -3.45
C HIS A 105 -18.45 -6.17 -2.45
#